data_a45a0ae456a56edefadc9481a4550671
#
_entry.id   a45a0ae456a56edefadc9481a4550671
#
_cell.length_a   1.000
_cell.length_b   1.000
_cell.length_c   1.000
_cell.angle_alpha   90.00
_cell.angle_beta   90.00
_cell.angle_gamma   90.00
#
_symmetry.space_group_name_H-M   'P 1'
#
loop_
_entity.id
_entity.type
_entity.pdbx_description
1 polymer ?
#
loop_
_entity_poly.entity_id
_entity_poly.type
_entity_poly.pdbx_seq_one_letter_code
_entity_poly.pdbx_strand_id
1 'polypeptide(L)'
;MSFQIRAYLTTFLSIGLTTALCVCLAPLPSQGFSFPPLLQSSPGSVSHGSRAAGVDPKASFAEGQAALQSGDLATAEAAFRRVLSVDPQSGAAYANLGVIAMRRKEWDHALTLLQKAETLEPKMTGIRLNIGLVKYRRGDYAGAVAPLASVVRDQPDSQQARYLLGLCHVFTEHYADAVADLEPLWPEMSNDFTYLYVLDIAAHNAGKNDLDEKALSRLVEVGAQTPEFHLILGKAYLNREQMDKAISELELAAAANSNLPYVHFSLGLAYMRKEDNDRAEAEFRKDIAVEPDLPDNYEQLGLLYLQMQKDDDAEHSFREALRYNPRQPASLLALGRLYQRQGKNREALTALDAAEKLVPENQNVHFVRGQVLLRLGRREEAQAELATSRKLVDASLSKQREKYGDAPIPNPELKQPPQP
;
A
#
# COMPACT_ATOMS: atom_id res chain seq x y z
N MET A 1 23.64 16.67 21.88
CA MET A 1 22.72 15.52 22.02
C MET A 1 21.43 15.65 21.17
N SER A 2 21.03 16.83 20.73
CA SER A 2 19.79 17.05 19.95
C SER A 2 19.87 16.73 18.45
N PHE A 3 21.06 16.74 17.85
CA PHE A 3 21.25 16.60 16.39
C PHE A 3 21.13 15.14 15.90
N GLN A 4 21.56 14.17 16.69
CA GLN A 4 21.44 12.75 16.34
C GLN A 4 20.01 12.21 16.48
N ILE A 5 19.22 12.76 17.39
CA ILE A 5 17.82 12.34 17.60
C ILE A 5 16.93 12.84 16.45
N ARG A 6 17.16 14.05 15.92
CA ARG A 6 16.41 14.58 14.76
C ARG A 6 16.68 13.80 13.46
N ALA A 7 17.94 13.43 13.20
CA ALA A 7 18.29 12.58 12.06
C ALA A 7 17.68 11.17 12.17
N TYR A 8 17.48 10.66 13.38
CA TYR A 8 16.80 9.40 13.64
C TYR A 8 15.30 9.47 13.33
N LEU A 9 14.63 10.55 13.72
CA LEU A 9 13.20 10.75 13.51
C LEU A 9 12.83 10.98 12.04
N THR A 10 13.62 11.72 11.28
CA THR A 10 13.33 11.97 9.85
C THR A 10 13.45 10.71 9.01
N THR A 11 14.36 9.79 9.31
CA THR A 11 14.50 8.51 8.59
C THR A 11 13.40 7.52 8.96
N PHE A 12 12.90 7.55 10.20
CA PHE A 12 11.77 6.71 10.63
C PHE A 12 10.43 7.27 10.16
N LEU A 13 10.27 8.59 10.12
CA LEU A 13 9.06 9.24 9.61
C LEU A 13 8.84 8.98 8.12
N SER A 14 9.89 8.85 7.31
CA SER A 14 9.74 8.50 5.88
C SER A 14 9.30 7.04 5.68
N ILE A 15 9.75 6.10 6.51
CA ILE A 15 9.33 4.69 6.45
C ILE A 15 7.92 4.51 7.03
N GLY A 16 7.60 5.21 8.13
CA GLY A 16 6.26 5.21 8.73
C GLY A 16 5.20 5.90 7.86
N LEU A 17 5.61 6.87 7.01
CA LEU A 17 4.68 7.52 6.08
C LEU A 17 4.27 6.59 4.93
N THR A 18 5.18 5.75 4.43
CA THR A 18 4.88 4.77 3.38
C THR A 18 4.00 3.64 3.89
N THR A 19 4.19 3.16 5.12
CA THR A 19 3.31 2.17 5.74
C THR A 19 1.95 2.77 6.11
N ALA A 20 1.90 3.99 6.65
CA ALA A 20 0.65 4.70 6.92
C ALA A 20 -0.13 5.04 5.64
N LEU A 21 0.57 5.35 4.53
CA LEU A 21 -0.06 5.54 3.22
C LEU A 21 -0.67 4.23 2.70
N CYS A 22 0.05 3.10 2.86
CA CYS A 22 -0.44 1.77 2.45
C CYS A 22 -1.70 1.34 3.19
N VAL A 23 -1.77 1.57 4.49
CA VAL A 23 -2.91 1.17 5.32
C VAL A 23 -4.13 2.09 5.09
N CYS A 24 -3.90 3.34 4.73
CA CYS A 24 -4.93 4.37 4.61
C CYS A 24 -5.63 4.46 3.24
N LEU A 25 -5.18 3.76 2.21
CA LEU A 25 -5.79 3.76 0.86
C LEU A 25 -6.74 2.56 0.59
N ALA A 26 -7.24 1.90 1.62
CA ALA A 26 -8.38 0.99 1.46
C ALA A 26 -9.66 1.69 1.93
N PRO A 27 -10.73 1.71 1.16
CA PRO A 27 -11.14 0.85 0.07
C PRO A 27 -11.18 1.58 -1.29
N LEU A 28 -11.27 0.80 -2.39
CA LEU A 28 -11.69 1.33 -3.69
C LEU A 28 -12.97 2.15 -3.51
N PRO A 29 -13.14 3.31 -4.18
CA PRO A 29 -14.30 4.17 -4.03
C PRO A 29 -15.58 3.35 -4.10
N SER A 30 -16.50 3.60 -3.16
CA SER A 30 -17.75 2.84 -3.02
C SER A 30 -18.71 3.06 -4.18
N GLN A 31 -18.44 4.03 -5.04
CA GLN A 31 -19.25 4.35 -6.21
C GLN A 31 -18.37 4.27 -7.48
N GLY A 32 -18.49 3.18 -8.23
CA GLY A 32 -17.93 3.07 -9.57
C GLY A 32 -17.15 1.80 -9.88
N PHE A 33 -16.55 1.16 -8.92
CA PHE A 33 -15.85 -0.11 -9.16
C PHE A 33 -16.73 -1.29 -8.76
N SER A 34 -17.74 -1.56 -9.57
CA SER A 34 -18.47 -2.83 -9.53
C SER A 34 -17.50 -4.00 -9.60
N PHE A 35 -17.88 -5.14 -9.02
CA PHE A 35 -17.12 -6.38 -9.17
C PHE A 35 -16.67 -6.57 -10.62
N PRO A 36 -15.47 -7.17 -10.85
CA PRO A 36 -14.92 -7.31 -12.19
C PRO A 36 -15.98 -7.82 -13.17
N PRO A 37 -16.00 -7.27 -14.39
CA PRO A 37 -17.01 -7.62 -15.38
C PRO A 37 -16.99 -9.13 -15.64
N LEU A 38 -18.19 -9.70 -15.86
CA LEU A 38 -18.32 -11.07 -16.28
C LEU A 38 -17.58 -11.27 -17.61
N LEU A 39 -16.69 -12.24 -17.63
CA LEU A 39 -15.92 -12.55 -18.82
C LEU A 39 -16.82 -13.36 -19.77
N GLN A 40 -17.13 -12.77 -20.92
CA GLN A 40 -17.91 -13.42 -21.95
C GLN A 40 -17.07 -14.44 -22.71
N SER A 41 -17.67 -15.56 -23.15
CA SER A 41 -16.98 -16.50 -24.00
C SER A 41 -16.73 -15.87 -25.38
N SER A 42 -15.49 -15.94 -25.89
CA SER A 42 -15.21 -15.59 -27.28
C SER A 42 -16.02 -16.52 -28.21
N PRO A 43 -16.65 -16.01 -29.27
CA PRO A 43 -17.33 -16.86 -30.25
C PRO A 43 -16.29 -17.49 -31.18
N GLY A 44 -15.64 -18.57 -30.74
CA GLY A 44 -14.71 -19.26 -31.60
C GLY A 44 -13.97 -20.40 -30.94
N SER A 45 -14.23 -21.58 -31.43
CA SER A 45 -13.62 -22.89 -31.22
C SER A 45 -14.32 -23.80 -30.21
N VAL A 46 -15.47 -24.31 -30.63
CA VAL A 46 -15.93 -25.61 -30.11
C VAL A 46 -15.10 -26.68 -30.84
N SER A 47 -14.00 -27.15 -30.23
CA SER A 47 -13.36 -28.36 -30.75
C SER A 47 -14.25 -29.56 -30.50
N HIS A 48 -14.55 -30.31 -31.56
CA HIS A 48 -15.33 -31.55 -31.52
C HIS A 48 -14.52 -32.65 -30.85
N GLY A 49 -14.48 -32.64 -29.50
CA GLY A 49 -13.92 -33.69 -28.68
C GLY A 49 -15.02 -34.30 -27.81
N SER A 50 -15.25 -35.59 -28.01
CA SER A 50 -16.01 -36.55 -27.18
C SER A 50 -17.10 -35.96 -26.26
N ARG A 51 -18.35 -36.03 -26.72
CA ARG A 51 -19.58 -35.70 -25.99
C ARG A 51 -19.69 -36.58 -24.74
N ALA A 52 -19.45 -36.05 -23.55
CA ALA A 52 -20.07 -36.56 -22.35
C ALA A 52 -21.57 -36.34 -22.49
N ALA A 53 -22.37 -37.44 -22.50
CA ALA A 53 -23.79 -37.41 -22.81
C ALA A 53 -24.55 -36.53 -21.83
N GLY A 54 -25.08 -35.39 -22.29
CA GLY A 54 -26.11 -34.61 -21.62
C GLY A 54 -25.70 -33.20 -21.11
N VAL A 55 -24.48 -32.76 -21.16
CA VAL A 55 -24.08 -31.41 -20.72
C VAL A 55 -23.92 -30.49 -21.93
N ASP A 56 -24.76 -29.46 -22.01
CA ASP A 56 -24.57 -28.35 -22.96
C ASP A 56 -23.65 -27.31 -22.33
N PRO A 57 -22.40 -27.11 -22.84
CA PRO A 57 -21.46 -26.19 -22.29
C PRO A 57 -21.92 -24.72 -22.39
N LYS A 58 -22.67 -24.36 -23.43
CA LYS A 58 -23.20 -23.00 -23.59
C LYS A 58 -24.30 -22.71 -22.57
N ALA A 59 -25.23 -23.65 -22.36
CA ALA A 59 -26.27 -23.52 -21.34
C ALA A 59 -25.66 -23.47 -19.93
N SER A 60 -24.69 -24.34 -19.65
CA SER A 60 -23.97 -24.34 -18.36
C SER A 60 -23.17 -23.03 -18.12
N PHE A 61 -22.58 -22.48 -19.19
CA PHE A 61 -21.85 -21.20 -19.07
C PHE A 61 -22.80 -20.03 -18.78
N ALA A 62 -23.96 -19.98 -19.48
CA ALA A 62 -25.01 -18.97 -19.26
C ALA A 62 -25.60 -19.08 -17.85
N GLU A 63 -25.86 -20.29 -17.36
CA GLU A 63 -26.30 -20.55 -15.98
C GLU A 63 -25.28 -20.04 -14.97
N GLY A 64 -23.99 -20.34 -15.18
CA GLY A 64 -22.89 -19.87 -14.31
C GLY A 64 -22.80 -18.35 -14.27
N GLN A 65 -22.96 -17.67 -15.41
CA GLN A 65 -22.99 -16.21 -15.48
C GLN A 65 -24.18 -15.62 -14.72
N ALA A 66 -25.37 -16.16 -14.91
CA ALA A 66 -26.59 -15.70 -14.22
C ALA A 66 -26.47 -15.89 -12.70
N ALA A 67 -26.00 -17.05 -12.25
CA ALA A 67 -25.74 -17.32 -10.84
C ALA A 67 -24.68 -16.40 -10.25
N LEU A 68 -23.60 -16.11 -10.99
CA LEU A 68 -22.56 -15.17 -10.55
C LEU A 68 -23.10 -13.74 -10.44
N GLN A 69 -24.00 -13.31 -11.33
CA GLN A 69 -24.68 -12.01 -11.26
C GLN A 69 -25.60 -11.91 -10.03
N SER A 70 -26.36 -12.97 -9.74
CA SER A 70 -27.24 -13.01 -8.56
C SER A 70 -26.48 -13.21 -7.23
N GLY A 71 -25.18 -13.48 -7.28
CA GLY A 71 -24.35 -13.73 -6.08
C GLY A 71 -24.39 -15.18 -5.58
N ASP A 72 -25.07 -16.09 -6.28
CA ASP A 72 -25.03 -17.53 -5.96
C ASP A 72 -23.73 -18.16 -6.46
N LEU A 73 -22.69 -18.03 -5.62
CA LEU A 73 -21.36 -18.51 -5.95
C LEU A 73 -21.27 -20.04 -6.04
N ALA A 74 -22.13 -20.76 -5.34
CA ALA A 74 -22.10 -22.23 -5.34
C ALA A 74 -22.64 -22.77 -6.69
N THR A 75 -23.80 -22.27 -7.13
CA THR A 75 -24.38 -22.63 -8.43
C THR A 75 -23.47 -22.18 -9.57
N ALA A 76 -22.90 -20.95 -9.49
CA ALA A 76 -21.97 -20.45 -10.49
C ALA A 76 -20.73 -21.36 -10.64
N GLU A 77 -20.13 -21.75 -9.53
CA GLU A 77 -18.97 -22.65 -9.51
C GLU A 77 -19.30 -24.01 -10.12
N ALA A 78 -20.42 -24.62 -9.71
CA ALA A 78 -20.85 -25.90 -10.25
C ALA A 78 -21.08 -25.83 -11.77
N ALA A 79 -21.68 -24.74 -12.25
CA ALA A 79 -21.94 -24.52 -13.66
C ALA A 79 -20.64 -24.38 -14.47
N PHE A 80 -19.68 -23.56 -14.03
CA PHE A 80 -18.39 -23.43 -14.74
C PHE A 80 -17.55 -24.71 -14.67
N ARG A 81 -17.62 -25.50 -13.59
CA ARG A 81 -16.98 -26.82 -13.53
C ARG A 81 -17.62 -27.81 -14.51
N ARG A 82 -18.94 -27.75 -14.74
CA ARG A 82 -19.59 -28.53 -15.80
C ARG A 82 -19.07 -28.12 -17.19
N VAL A 83 -18.89 -26.83 -17.45
CA VAL A 83 -18.25 -26.38 -18.70
C VAL A 83 -16.87 -27.02 -18.85
N LEU A 84 -16.03 -26.98 -17.81
CA LEU A 84 -14.66 -27.55 -17.86
C LEU A 84 -14.64 -29.08 -17.99
N SER A 85 -15.71 -29.78 -17.58
CA SER A 85 -15.80 -31.24 -17.76
C SER A 85 -15.97 -31.64 -19.22
N VAL A 86 -16.51 -30.73 -20.06
CA VAL A 86 -16.70 -30.91 -21.50
C VAL A 86 -15.65 -30.23 -22.34
N ASP A 87 -15.24 -29.02 -21.91
CA ASP A 87 -14.18 -28.20 -22.53
C ASP A 87 -13.12 -27.80 -21.49
N PRO A 88 -12.12 -28.66 -21.22
CA PRO A 88 -11.03 -28.37 -20.28
C PRO A 88 -10.12 -27.21 -20.70
N GLN A 89 -10.28 -26.69 -21.93
CA GLN A 89 -9.50 -25.57 -22.46
C GLN A 89 -10.26 -24.23 -22.45
N SER A 90 -11.45 -24.17 -21.83
CA SER A 90 -12.23 -22.95 -21.71
C SER A 90 -11.54 -21.95 -20.76
N GLY A 91 -10.78 -21.00 -21.31
CA GLY A 91 -10.15 -19.92 -20.55
C GLY A 91 -11.21 -19.05 -19.85
N ALA A 92 -12.34 -18.78 -20.51
CA ALA A 92 -13.45 -18.04 -19.95
C ALA A 92 -14.06 -18.72 -18.69
N ALA A 93 -14.15 -20.06 -18.68
CA ALA A 93 -14.64 -20.79 -17.50
C ALA A 93 -13.64 -20.70 -16.33
N TYR A 94 -12.34 -20.88 -16.59
CA TYR A 94 -11.30 -20.66 -15.58
C TYR A 94 -11.30 -19.24 -15.03
N ALA A 95 -11.47 -18.23 -15.91
CA ALA A 95 -11.50 -16.84 -15.50
C ALA A 95 -12.68 -16.53 -14.57
N ASN A 96 -13.87 -17.05 -14.88
CA ASN A 96 -15.04 -16.87 -14.02
C ASN A 96 -14.92 -17.65 -12.69
N LEU A 97 -14.31 -18.83 -12.67
CA LEU A 97 -13.93 -19.50 -11.41
C LEU A 97 -12.95 -18.67 -10.61
N GLY A 98 -11.99 -18.00 -11.27
CA GLY A 98 -11.10 -17.02 -10.65
C GLY A 98 -11.86 -15.86 -10.00
N VAL A 99 -12.88 -15.32 -10.68
CA VAL A 99 -13.75 -14.26 -10.13
C VAL A 99 -14.54 -14.77 -8.91
N ILE A 100 -15.01 -16.01 -8.91
CA ILE A 100 -15.68 -16.62 -7.75
C ILE A 100 -14.71 -16.69 -6.56
N ALA A 101 -13.49 -17.17 -6.78
CA ALA A 101 -12.46 -17.23 -5.76
C ALA A 101 -12.11 -15.83 -5.22
N MET A 102 -12.05 -14.80 -6.08
CA MET A 102 -11.88 -13.39 -5.66
C MET A 102 -13.01 -12.93 -4.72
N ARG A 103 -14.25 -13.24 -5.03
CA ARG A 103 -15.42 -12.89 -4.18
C ARG A 103 -15.36 -13.57 -2.81
N ARG A 104 -14.76 -14.76 -2.73
CA ARG A 104 -14.50 -15.49 -1.48
C ARG A 104 -13.23 -15.03 -0.76
N LYS A 105 -12.49 -14.07 -1.34
CA LYS A 105 -11.18 -13.60 -0.85
C LYS A 105 -10.10 -14.70 -0.84
N GLU A 106 -10.25 -15.73 -1.65
CA GLU A 106 -9.30 -16.84 -1.85
C GLU A 106 -8.24 -16.41 -2.88
N TRP A 107 -7.41 -15.42 -2.53
CA TRP A 107 -6.57 -14.69 -3.47
C TRP A 107 -5.57 -15.58 -4.22
N ASP A 108 -4.93 -16.55 -3.54
CA ASP A 108 -3.94 -17.45 -4.17
C ASP A 108 -4.61 -18.40 -5.16
N HIS A 109 -5.78 -18.92 -4.79
CA HIS A 109 -6.59 -19.76 -5.67
C HIS A 109 -7.09 -18.97 -6.89
N ALA A 110 -7.57 -17.74 -6.67
CA ALA A 110 -7.98 -16.84 -7.74
C ALA A 110 -6.84 -16.59 -8.74
N LEU A 111 -5.64 -16.29 -8.24
CA LEU A 111 -4.48 -16.03 -9.09
C LEU A 111 -4.11 -17.27 -9.94
N THR A 112 -4.13 -18.45 -9.35
CA THR A 112 -3.86 -19.72 -10.06
C THR A 112 -4.84 -19.96 -11.21
N LEU A 113 -6.15 -19.75 -10.96
CA LEU A 113 -7.20 -19.92 -11.95
C LEU A 113 -7.09 -18.88 -13.08
N LEU A 114 -6.83 -17.62 -12.73
CA LEU A 114 -6.69 -16.53 -13.69
C LEU A 114 -5.43 -16.69 -14.55
N GLN A 115 -4.31 -17.14 -14.02
CA GLN A 115 -3.08 -17.44 -14.78
C GLN A 115 -3.30 -18.61 -15.76
N LYS A 116 -4.07 -19.62 -15.35
CA LYS A 116 -4.48 -20.68 -16.25
C LYS A 116 -5.36 -20.14 -17.39
N ALA A 117 -6.32 -19.27 -17.07
CA ALA A 117 -7.17 -18.59 -18.03
C ALA A 117 -6.35 -17.74 -19.02
N GLU A 118 -5.37 -16.96 -18.53
CA GLU A 118 -4.50 -16.13 -19.36
C GLU A 118 -3.68 -16.97 -20.35
N THR A 119 -3.16 -18.12 -19.91
CA THR A 119 -2.44 -19.05 -20.78
C THR A 119 -3.30 -19.56 -21.93
N LEU A 120 -4.60 -19.78 -21.68
CA LEU A 120 -5.56 -20.28 -22.66
C LEU A 120 -6.11 -19.17 -23.57
N GLU A 121 -6.35 -17.99 -23.02
CA GLU A 121 -6.92 -16.84 -23.72
C GLU A 121 -6.12 -15.54 -23.47
N PRO A 122 -4.87 -15.44 -23.97
CA PRO A 122 -3.95 -14.32 -23.66
C PRO A 122 -4.43 -12.95 -24.17
N LYS A 123 -5.34 -12.93 -25.12
CA LYS A 123 -5.90 -11.68 -25.68
C LYS A 123 -7.06 -11.10 -24.87
N MET A 124 -7.59 -11.84 -23.90
CA MET A 124 -8.72 -11.39 -23.10
C MET A 124 -8.25 -10.42 -22.00
N THR A 125 -8.39 -9.12 -22.25
CA THR A 125 -7.93 -8.05 -21.36
C THR A 125 -8.53 -8.13 -19.94
N GLY A 126 -9.79 -8.58 -19.83
CA GLY A 126 -10.47 -8.77 -18.54
C GLY A 126 -9.77 -9.78 -17.62
N ILE A 127 -9.09 -10.79 -18.15
CA ILE A 127 -8.30 -11.74 -17.34
C ILE A 127 -7.12 -11.01 -16.71
N ARG A 128 -6.38 -10.23 -17.51
CA ARG A 128 -5.23 -9.44 -17.04
C ARG A 128 -5.63 -8.37 -16.02
N LEU A 129 -6.80 -7.73 -16.21
CA LEU A 129 -7.38 -6.81 -15.24
C LEU A 129 -7.62 -7.50 -13.89
N ASN A 130 -8.21 -8.69 -13.91
CA ASN A 130 -8.47 -9.46 -12.69
C ASN A 130 -7.18 -9.96 -12.03
N ILE A 131 -6.16 -10.35 -12.79
CA ILE A 131 -4.82 -10.68 -12.26
C ILE A 131 -4.23 -9.45 -11.55
N GLY A 132 -4.27 -8.28 -12.19
CA GLY A 132 -3.83 -7.03 -11.58
C GLY A 132 -4.57 -6.71 -10.29
N LEU A 133 -5.90 -6.85 -10.29
CA LEU A 133 -6.73 -6.62 -9.10
C LEU A 133 -6.43 -7.62 -7.97
N VAL A 134 -6.23 -8.91 -8.26
CA VAL A 134 -5.85 -9.90 -7.24
C VAL A 134 -4.50 -9.56 -6.62
N LYS A 135 -3.50 -9.21 -7.45
CA LYS A 135 -2.18 -8.82 -6.97
C LYS A 135 -2.26 -7.56 -6.11
N TYR A 136 -3.01 -6.54 -6.54
CA TYR A 136 -3.28 -5.34 -5.75
C TYR A 136 -3.89 -5.69 -4.38
N ARG A 137 -4.93 -6.56 -4.35
CA ARG A 137 -5.60 -6.98 -3.10
C ARG A 137 -4.70 -7.78 -2.15
N ARG A 138 -3.65 -8.41 -2.67
CA ARG A 138 -2.60 -9.11 -1.89
C ARG A 138 -1.50 -8.17 -1.41
N GLY A 139 -1.54 -6.89 -1.76
CA GLY A 139 -0.45 -5.95 -1.49
C GLY A 139 0.78 -6.13 -2.42
N ASP A 140 0.68 -6.98 -3.45
CA ASP A 140 1.73 -7.12 -4.49
C ASP A 140 1.56 -6.02 -5.55
N TYR A 141 1.77 -4.77 -5.11
CA TYR A 141 1.57 -3.59 -5.98
C TYR A 141 2.53 -3.59 -7.15
N ALA A 142 3.81 -3.90 -6.92
CA ALA A 142 4.81 -4.00 -7.99
C ALA A 142 4.46 -5.08 -9.02
N GLY A 143 4.01 -6.24 -8.56
CA GLY A 143 3.58 -7.32 -9.43
C GLY A 143 2.28 -7.01 -10.20
N ALA A 144 1.44 -6.08 -9.70
CA ALA A 144 0.20 -5.66 -10.36
C ALA A 144 0.44 -4.70 -11.54
N VAL A 145 1.55 -3.97 -11.58
CA VAL A 145 1.86 -2.96 -12.61
C VAL A 145 1.81 -3.55 -14.02
N ALA A 146 2.56 -4.62 -14.28
CA ALA A 146 2.67 -5.18 -15.64
C ALA A 146 1.33 -5.63 -16.23
N PRO A 147 0.49 -6.43 -15.56
CA PRO A 147 -0.83 -6.81 -16.09
C PRO A 147 -1.74 -5.60 -16.28
N LEU A 148 -1.79 -4.63 -15.35
CA LEU A 148 -2.63 -3.43 -15.47
C LEU A 148 -2.16 -2.52 -16.61
N ALA A 149 -0.86 -2.26 -16.74
CA ALA A 149 -0.30 -1.47 -17.84
C ALA A 149 -0.61 -2.10 -19.20
N SER A 150 -0.61 -3.44 -19.29
CA SER A 150 -1.00 -4.12 -20.53
C SER A 150 -2.48 -3.91 -20.86
N VAL A 151 -3.37 -3.83 -19.86
CA VAL A 151 -4.78 -3.50 -20.08
C VAL A 151 -4.94 -2.06 -20.55
N VAL A 152 -4.28 -1.10 -19.90
CA VAL A 152 -4.32 0.33 -20.28
C VAL A 152 -3.80 0.54 -21.70
N ARG A 153 -2.75 -0.19 -22.12
CA ARG A 153 -2.23 -0.14 -23.49
C ARG A 153 -3.23 -0.66 -24.52
N ASP A 154 -3.91 -1.79 -24.22
CA ASP A 154 -4.84 -2.43 -25.16
C ASP A 154 -6.24 -1.78 -25.12
N GLN A 155 -6.60 -1.17 -24.00
CA GLN A 155 -7.86 -0.47 -23.74
C GLN A 155 -7.59 0.85 -23.00
N PRO A 156 -7.16 1.93 -23.71
CA PRO A 156 -6.80 3.20 -23.10
C PRO A 156 -7.96 3.86 -22.30
N ASP A 157 -9.19 3.56 -22.65
CA ASP A 157 -10.39 4.10 -22.00
C ASP A 157 -10.80 3.32 -20.73
N SER A 158 -10.06 2.27 -20.36
CA SER A 158 -10.33 1.51 -19.13
C SER A 158 -9.98 2.32 -17.89
N GLN A 159 -10.95 3.10 -17.39
CA GLN A 159 -10.80 3.92 -16.17
C GLN A 159 -10.36 3.05 -14.98
N GLN A 160 -10.96 1.86 -14.83
CA GLN A 160 -10.62 0.95 -13.73
C GLN A 160 -9.16 0.48 -13.77
N ALA A 161 -8.67 0.05 -14.95
CA ALA A 161 -7.29 -0.39 -15.07
C ALA A 161 -6.32 0.77 -14.82
N ARG A 162 -6.61 1.95 -15.37
CA ARG A 162 -5.80 3.15 -15.21
C ARG A 162 -5.76 3.62 -13.75
N TYR A 163 -6.89 3.65 -13.07
CA TYR A 163 -6.93 4.03 -11.65
C TYR A 163 -6.14 3.04 -10.77
N LEU A 164 -6.35 1.73 -10.98
CA LEU A 164 -5.59 0.70 -10.25
C LEU A 164 -4.08 0.78 -10.53
N LEU A 165 -3.69 1.08 -11.77
CA LEU A 165 -2.29 1.27 -12.16
C LEU A 165 -1.69 2.47 -11.44
N GLY A 166 -2.39 3.61 -11.44
CA GLY A 166 -1.98 4.81 -10.70
C GLY A 166 -1.83 4.55 -9.21
N LEU A 167 -2.76 3.82 -8.59
CA LEU A 167 -2.63 3.38 -7.19
C LEU A 167 -1.38 2.52 -6.97
N CYS A 168 -1.13 1.54 -7.86
CA CYS A 168 0.07 0.71 -7.76
C CYS A 168 1.36 1.54 -7.85
N HIS A 169 1.39 2.56 -8.74
CA HIS A 169 2.52 3.47 -8.84
C HIS A 169 2.67 4.37 -7.60
N VAL A 170 1.57 4.82 -6.97
CA VAL A 170 1.65 5.54 -5.69
C VAL A 170 2.25 4.65 -4.60
N PHE A 171 1.78 3.39 -4.46
CA PHE A 171 2.29 2.45 -3.44
C PHE A 171 3.74 2.00 -3.68
N THR A 172 4.21 2.07 -4.91
CA THR A 172 5.61 1.77 -5.26
C THR A 172 6.48 3.02 -5.40
N GLU A 173 5.96 4.18 -4.97
CA GLU A 173 6.65 5.49 -4.99
C GLU A 173 7.08 5.98 -6.39
N HIS A 174 6.45 5.45 -7.43
CA HIS A 174 6.64 5.91 -8.82
C HIS A 174 5.66 7.05 -9.12
N TYR A 175 5.78 8.16 -8.39
CA TYR A 175 4.79 9.23 -8.39
C TYR A 175 4.60 9.92 -9.74
N ALA A 176 5.65 10.05 -10.55
CA ALA A 176 5.52 10.64 -11.89
C ALA A 176 4.65 9.76 -12.81
N ASP A 177 4.82 8.43 -12.73
CA ASP A 177 4.01 7.47 -13.48
C ASP A 177 2.58 7.46 -12.94
N ALA A 178 2.42 7.56 -11.61
CA ALA A 178 1.10 7.67 -10.99
C ALA A 178 0.32 8.90 -11.49
N VAL A 179 0.97 10.05 -11.61
CA VAL A 179 0.36 11.26 -12.19
C VAL A 179 -0.05 11.01 -13.65
N ALA A 180 0.82 10.39 -14.47
CA ALA A 180 0.51 10.10 -15.86
C ALA A 180 -0.70 9.17 -16.04
N ASP A 181 -0.93 8.27 -15.08
CA ASP A 181 -2.09 7.38 -15.09
C ASP A 181 -3.35 8.05 -14.52
N LEU A 182 -3.22 8.86 -13.47
CA LEU A 182 -4.37 9.42 -12.74
C LEU A 182 -4.91 10.70 -13.39
N GLU A 183 -4.05 11.61 -13.88
CA GLU A 183 -4.49 12.90 -14.43
C GLU A 183 -5.52 12.76 -15.59
N PRO A 184 -5.40 11.79 -16.52
CA PRO A 184 -6.39 11.57 -17.57
C PRO A 184 -7.80 11.22 -17.06
N LEU A 185 -7.93 10.79 -15.79
CA LEU A 185 -9.23 10.46 -15.18
C LEU A 185 -9.95 11.69 -14.59
N TRP A 186 -9.31 12.87 -14.62
CA TRP A 186 -9.88 14.10 -14.05
C TRP A 186 -11.29 14.44 -14.52
N PRO A 187 -11.62 14.34 -15.84
CA PRO A 187 -12.96 14.73 -16.30
C PRO A 187 -14.08 13.95 -15.62
N GLU A 188 -13.86 12.65 -15.36
CA GLU A 188 -14.88 11.76 -14.83
C GLU A 188 -14.84 11.65 -13.30
N MET A 189 -13.64 11.78 -12.70
CA MET A 189 -13.41 11.48 -11.28
C MET A 189 -13.19 12.72 -10.40
N SER A 190 -13.21 13.93 -10.94
CA SER A 190 -12.95 15.17 -10.18
C SER A 190 -13.97 15.50 -9.08
N ASN A 191 -15.01 14.70 -8.91
CA ASN A 191 -15.96 14.78 -7.80
C ASN A 191 -15.79 13.65 -6.78
N ASP A 192 -14.88 12.70 -7.02
CA ASP A 192 -14.56 11.62 -6.09
C ASP A 192 -13.40 12.06 -5.18
N PHE A 193 -13.70 12.25 -3.90
CA PHE A 193 -12.70 12.75 -2.94
C PHE A 193 -11.56 11.75 -2.70
N THR A 194 -11.77 10.44 -2.89
CA THR A 194 -10.71 9.43 -2.77
C THR A 194 -9.73 9.55 -3.94
N TYR A 195 -10.27 9.70 -5.16
CA TYR A 195 -9.43 9.96 -6.33
C TYR A 195 -8.63 11.25 -6.19
N LEU A 196 -9.28 12.34 -5.77
CA LEU A 196 -8.62 13.64 -5.58
C LEU A 196 -7.48 13.54 -4.57
N TYR A 197 -7.68 12.83 -3.47
CA TYR A 197 -6.63 12.60 -2.47
C TYR A 197 -5.45 11.80 -3.02
N VAL A 198 -5.72 10.74 -3.82
CA VAL A 198 -4.66 9.93 -4.44
C VAL A 198 -3.87 10.74 -5.47
N LEU A 199 -4.58 11.55 -6.28
CA LEU A 199 -3.95 12.45 -7.25
C LEU A 199 -3.11 13.53 -6.55
N ASP A 200 -3.60 14.08 -5.44
CA ASP A 200 -2.91 15.01 -4.56
C ASP A 200 -1.58 14.44 -4.06
N ILE A 201 -1.59 13.23 -3.50
CA ILE A 201 -0.37 12.54 -3.07
C ILE A 201 0.61 12.35 -4.24
N ALA A 202 0.11 11.88 -5.38
CA ALA A 202 0.96 11.62 -6.55
C ALA A 202 1.59 12.92 -7.06
N ALA A 203 0.79 13.99 -7.20
CA ALA A 203 1.24 15.29 -7.71
C ALA A 203 2.23 15.96 -6.75
N HIS A 204 1.95 15.95 -5.44
CA HIS A 204 2.81 16.50 -4.41
C HIS A 204 4.20 15.86 -4.43
N ASN A 205 4.25 14.52 -4.38
CA ASN A 205 5.52 13.79 -4.35
C ASN A 205 6.24 13.76 -5.71
N ALA A 206 5.52 13.97 -6.82
CA ALA A 206 6.11 14.16 -8.15
C ALA A 206 6.62 15.60 -8.38
N GLY A 207 6.40 16.54 -7.45
CA GLY A 207 6.75 17.95 -7.60
C GLY A 207 5.90 18.69 -8.65
N LYS A 208 4.68 18.22 -8.92
CA LYS A 208 3.71 18.82 -9.86
C LYS A 208 2.83 19.84 -9.13
N ASN A 209 3.42 20.97 -8.73
CA ASN A 209 2.80 21.94 -7.83
C ASN A 209 1.43 22.44 -8.31
N ASP A 210 1.27 22.74 -9.61
CA ASP A 210 -0.01 23.24 -10.15
C ASP A 210 -1.11 22.17 -10.04
N LEU A 211 -0.79 20.91 -10.31
CA LEU A 211 -1.73 19.80 -10.21
C LEU A 211 -2.03 19.45 -8.74
N ASP A 212 -1.03 19.55 -7.88
CA ASP A 212 -1.13 19.41 -6.44
C ASP A 212 -2.13 20.43 -5.84
N GLU A 213 -1.94 21.72 -6.13
CA GLU A 213 -2.84 22.77 -5.68
C GLU A 213 -4.26 22.61 -6.25
N LYS A 214 -4.36 22.23 -7.54
CA LYS A 214 -5.64 21.99 -8.20
C LYS A 214 -6.40 20.82 -7.55
N ALA A 215 -5.72 19.70 -7.25
CA ALA A 215 -6.33 18.54 -6.63
C ALA A 215 -6.82 18.84 -5.22
N LEU A 216 -5.99 19.51 -4.39
CA LEU A 216 -6.39 19.92 -3.04
C LEU A 216 -7.55 20.94 -3.05
N SER A 217 -7.48 21.96 -3.91
CA SER A 217 -8.56 22.95 -4.02
C SER A 217 -9.88 22.27 -4.39
N ARG A 218 -9.84 21.34 -5.34
CA ARG A 218 -11.03 20.60 -5.73
C ARG A 218 -11.53 19.67 -4.63
N LEU A 219 -10.62 19.01 -3.90
CA LEU A 219 -10.97 18.19 -2.72
C LEU A 219 -11.74 19.04 -1.69
N VAL A 220 -11.27 20.25 -1.39
CA VAL A 220 -11.96 21.17 -0.48
C VAL A 220 -13.32 21.62 -1.04
N GLU A 221 -13.41 21.91 -2.35
CA GLU A 221 -14.66 22.33 -3.01
C GLU A 221 -15.72 21.22 -3.04
N VAL A 222 -15.34 19.97 -3.23
CA VAL A 222 -16.25 18.81 -3.22
C VAL A 222 -16.98 18.73 -1.88
N GLY A 223 -16.34 19.09 -0.79
CA GLY A 223 -16.91 19.55 0.48
C GLY A 223 -18.02 18.67 1.05
N ALA A 224 -17.84 17.38 1.14
CA ALA A 224 -18.78 16.51 1.83
C ALA A 224 -18.66 16.69 3.35
N GLN A 225 -19.80 16.87 4.04
CA GLN A 225 -19.84 16.95 5.52
C GLN A 225 -19.90 15.52 6.12
N THR A 226 -19.04 14.62 5.63
CA THR A 226 -18.96 13.25 6.11
C THR A 226 -17.67 13.00 6.90
N PRO A 227 -17.68 12.10 7.89
CA PRO A 227 -16.46 11.77 8.64
C PRO A 227 -15.31 11.31 7.74
N GLU A 228 -15.63 10.56 6.67
CA GLU A 228 -14.65 10.05 5.71
C GLU A 228 -13.99 11.19 4.91
N PHE A 229 -14.76 12.21 4.53
CA PHE A 229 -14.23 13.40 3.85
C PHE A 229 -13.25 14.14 4.76
N HIS A 230 -13.65 14.45 6.00
CA HIS A 230 -12.81 15.13 6.97
C HIS A 230 -11.53 14.30 7.28
N LEU A 231 -11.62 12.98 7.37
CA LEU A 231 -10.46 12.10 7.52
C LEU A 231 -9.50 12.25 6.34
N ILE A 232 -10.00 12.20 5.11
CA ILE A 232 -9.19 12.31 3.89
C ILE A 232 -8.55 13.69 3.78
N LEU A 233 -9.31 14.78 4.03
CA LEU A 233 -8.79 16.14 4.00
C LEU A 233 -7.73 16.35 5.08
N GLY A 234 -7.97 15.85 6.29
CA GLY A 234 -6.99 15.89 7.37
C GLY A 234 -5.69 15.18 7.02
N LYS A 235 -5.77 14.02 6.35
CA LYS A 235 -4.59 13.29 5.85
C LYS A 235 -3.88 14.03 4.72
N ALA A 236 -4.60 14.72 3.82
CA ALA A 236 -3.99 15.57 2.81
C ALA A 236 -3.19 16.70 3.44
N TYR A 237 -3.70 17.32 4.51
CA TYR A 237 -2.96 18.33 5.27
C TYR A 237 -1.76 17.75 6.05
N LEU A 238 -1.87 16.52 6.58
CA LEU A 238 -0.75 15.81 7.22
C LEU A 238 0.42 15.61 6.24
N ASN A 239 0.13 15.20 5.01
CA ASN A 239 1.14 15.00 3.97
C ASN A 239 1.86 16.29 3.59
N ARG A 240 1.19 17.44 3.75
CA ARG A 240 1.75 18.77 3.50
C ARG A 240 2.38 19.42 4.73
N GLU A 241 2.52 18.68 5.82
CA GLU A 241 3.03 19.19 7.10
C GLU A 241 2.24 20.39 7.65
N GLN A 242 0.97 20.52 7.26
CA GLN A 242 0.04 21.54 7.76
C GLN A 242 -0.71 21.02 8.99
N MET A 243 0.03 20.80 10.09
CA MET A 243 -0.46 20.04 11.25
C MET A 243 -1.72 20.63 11.89
N ASP A 244 -1.82 21.97 11.99
CA ASP A 244 -2.99 22.60 12.63
C ASP A 244 -4.28 22.37 11.82
N LYS A 245 -4.20 22.45 10.48
CA LYS A 245 -5.33 22.13 9.62
C LYS A 245 -5.66 20.63 9.65
N ALA A 246 -4.63 19.79 9.65
CA ALA A 246 -4.81 18.34 9.75
C ALA A 246 -5.57 17.98 11.03
N ILE A 247 -5.14 18.48 12.19
CA ILE A 247 -5.80 18.23 13.47
C ILE A 247 -7.25 18.71 13.43
N SER A 248 -7.51 19.94 12.94
CA SER A 248 -8.87 20.47 12.86
C SER A 248 -9.81 19.56 12.07
N GLU A 249 -9.41 19.11 10.89
CA GLU A 249 -10.22 18.22 10.06
C GLU A 249 -10.37 16.81 10.69
N LEU A 250 -9.31 16.26 11.26
CA LEU A 250 -9.34 14.95 11.91
C LEU A 250 -10.20 14.97 13.20
N GLU A 251 -10.21 16.06 13.95
CA GLU A 251 -11.11 16.23 15.10
C GLU A 251 -12.57 16.30 14.67
N LEU A 252 -12.89 16.96 13.53
CA LEU A 252 -14.24 16.92 12.95
C LEU A 252 -14.63 15.50 12.54
N ALA A 253 -13.72 14.75 11.91
CA ALA A 253 -13.96 13.34 11.59
C ALA A 253 -14.23 12.50 12.83
N ALA A 254 -13.39 12.62 13.86
CA ALA A 254 -13.52 11.89 15.13
C ALA A 254 -14.79 12.27 15.91
N ALA A 255 -15.18 13.56 15.89
CA ALA A 255 -16.40 14.04 16.53
C ALA A 255 -17.67 13.47 15.85
N ALA A 256 -17.65 13.36 14.52
CA ALA A 256 -18.76 12.81 13.73
C ALA A 256 -18.83 11.26 13.83
N ASN A 257 -17.69 10.58 13.85
CA ASN A 257 -17.59 9.13 14.01
C ASN A 257 -16.27 8.73 14.68
N SER A 258 -16.28 8.56 15.99
CA SER A 258 -15.09 8.15 16.77
C SER A 258 -14.61 6.72 16.48
N ASN A 259 -15.44 5.89 15.85
CA ASN A 259 -15.09 4.51 15.46
C ASN A 259 -14.67 4.43 13.99
N LEU A 260 -14.49 5.59 13.31
CA LEU A 260 -14.01 5.60 11.95
C LEU A 260 -12.56 5.06 11.91
N PRO A 261 -12.28 3.99 11.13
CA PRO A 261 -10.93 3.44 11.04
C PRO A 261 -9.89 4.51 10.68
N TYR A 262 -8.73 4.45 11.33
CA TYR A 262 -7.59 5.36 11.12
C TYR A 262 -7.80 6.84 11.53
N VAL A 263 -8.93 7.25 12.07
CA VAL A 263 -9.11 8.65 12.48
C VAL A 263 -8.22 8.98 13.67
N HIS A 264 -8.23 8.12 14.69
CA HIS A 264 -7.39 8.29 15.87
C HIS A 264 -5.91 8.02 15.55
N PHE A 265 -5.60 7.06 14.68
CA PHE A 265 -4.24 6.87 14.14
C PHE A 265 -3.69 8.15 13.51
N SER A 266 -4.49 8.79 12.64
CA SER A 266 -4.08 10.02 11.95
C SER A 266 -3.92 11.20 12.92
N LEU A 267 -4.79 11.32 13.93
CA LEU A 267 -4.64 12.31 15.02
C LEU A 267 -3.37 12.06 15.83
N GLY A 268 -3.09 10.80 16.18
CA GLY A 268 -1.86 10.40 16.86
C GLY A 268 -0.61 10.82 16.10
N LEU A 269 -0.58 10.60 14.77
CA LEU A 269 0.51 11.04 13.91
C LEU A 269 0.65 12.58 13.89
N ALA A 270 -0.47 13.30 13.80
CA ALA A 270 -0.46 14.76 13.78
C ALA A 270 0.10 15.34 15.08
N TYR A 271 -0.37 14.84 16.23
CA TYR A 271 0.12 15.26 17.54
C TYR A 271 1.58 14.86 17.77
N MET A 272 2.00 13.66 17.36
CA MET A 272 3.39 13.22 17.45
C MET A 272 4.34 14.15 16.66
N ARG A 273 3.93 14.58 15.46
CA ARG A 273 4.71 15.56 14.66
C ARG A 273 4.74 16.96 15.28
N LYS A 274 3.73 17.33 16.05
CA LYS A 274 3.73 18.55 16.88
C LYS A 274 4.48 18.41 18.20
N GLU A 275 5.07 17.26 18.47
CA GLU A 275 5.73 16.92 19.73
C GLU A 275 4.79 16.94 20.95
N ASP A 276 3.47 16.86 20.71
CA ASP A 276 2.46 16.71 21.75
C ASP A 276 2.28 15.21 22.07
N ASN A 277 3.25 14.69 22.79
CA ASN A 277 3.38 13.26 23.02
C ASN A 277 2.22 12.67 23.83
N ASP A 278 1.67 13.43 24.77
CA ASP A 278 0.58 12.96 25.63
C ASP A 278 -0.71 12.77 24.82
N ARG A 279 -1.05 13.74 23.94
CA ARG A 279 -2.20 13.59 23.04
C ARG A 279 -1.96 12.51 22.00
N ALA A 280 -0.75 12.42 21.45
CA ALA A 280 -0.40 11.37 20.50
C ALA A 280 -0.59 9.96 21.10
N GLU A 281 -0.11 9.75 22.33
CA GLU A 281 -0.29 8.48 23.05
C GLU A 281 -1.77 8.16 23.26
N ALA A 282 -2.55 9.15 23.70
CA ALA A 282 -3.99 8.97 23.92
C ALA A 282 -4.73 8.59 22.65
N GLU A 283 -4.39 9.22 21.53
CA GLU A 283 -5.05 8.94 20.24
C GLU A 283 -4.65 7.56 19.68
N PHE A 284 -3.38 7.15 19.72
CA PHE A 284 -2.98 5.80 19.32
C PHE A 284 -3.66 4.71 20.17
N ARG A 285 -3.82 4.95 21.47
CA ARG A 285 -4.56 4.01 22.35
C ARG A 285 -6.05 3.93 22.01
N LYS A 286 -6.68 5.03 21.59
CA LYS A 286 -8.07 5.00 21.11
C LYS A 286 -8.18 4.19 19.82
N ASP A 287 -7.23 4.34 18.89
CA ASP A 287 -7.25 3.57 17.64
C ASP A 287 -7.04 2.08 17.90
N ILE A 288 -6.15 1.71 18.83
CA ILE A 288 -5.99 0.32 19.30
C ILE A 288 -7.30 -0.24 19.91
N ALA A 289 -8.09 0.58 20.56
CA ALA A 289 -9.37 0.14 21.11
C ALA A 289 -10.42 -0.13 20.02
N VAL A 290 -10.33 0.58 18.87
CA VAL A 290 -11.19 0.38 17.69
C VAL A 290 -10.67 -0.78 16.83
N GLU A 291 -9.36 -0.84 16.58
CA GLU A 291 -8.70 -1.83 15.73
C GLU A 291 -7.52 -2.49 16.47
N PRO A 292 -7.79 -3.43 17.40
CA PRO A 292 -6.77 -3.99 18.29
C PRO A 292 -5.75 -4.90 17.58
N ASP A 293 -6.03 -5.34 16.38
CA ASP A 293 -5.19 -6.23 15.58
C ASP A 293 -4.40 -5.50 14.48
N LEU A 294 -4.43 -4.16 14.46
CA LEU A 294 -3.68 -3.34 13.52
C LEU A 294 -2.24 -3.12 14.01
N PRO A 295 -1.21 -3.78 13.37
CA PRO A 295 0.17 -3.73 13.86
C PRO A 295 0.77 -2.31 13.84
N ASP A 296 0.33 -1.47 12.88
CA ASP A 296 0.86 -0.12 12.70
C ASP A 296 0.61 0.80 13.90
N ASN A 297 -0.51 0.61 14.61
CA ASN A 297 -0.80 1.34 15.84
C ASN A 297 0.26 1.11 16.91
N TYR A 298 0.62 -0.15 17.10
CA TYR A 298 1.65 -0.53 18.08
C TYR A 298 3.04 -0.08 17.63
N GLU A 299 3.33 -0.11 16.33
CA GLU A 299 4.59 0.41 15.79
C GLU A 299 4.73 1.91 16.07
N GLN A 300 3.71 2.72 15.75
CA GLN A 300 3.76 4.17 15.99
C GLN A 300 3.82 4.49 17.48
N LEU A 301 3.09 3.75 18.31
CA LEU A 301 3.19 3.90 19.76
C LEU A 301 4.59 3.57 20.27
N GLY A 302 5.22 2.53 19.73
CA GLY A 302 6.62 2.19 20.04
C GLY A 302 7.59 3.29 19.63
N LEU A 303 7.43 3.90 18.47
CA LEU A 303 8.23 5.03 18.01
C LEU A 303 8.04 6.27 18.89
N LEU A 304 6.79 6.54 19.30
CA LEU A 304 6.47 7.61 20.25
C LEU A 304 7.18 7.40 21.60
N TYR A 305 7.15 6.18 22.14
CA TYR A 305 7.85 5.86 23.38
C TYR A 305 9.38 5.97 23.26
N LEU A 306 9.96 5.63 22.09
CA LEU A 306 11.38 5.92 21.84
C LEU A 306 11.69 7.42 21.88
N GLN A 307 10.80 8.25 21.32
CA GLN A 307 10.93 9.72 21.38
C GLN A 307 10.84 10.24 22.83
N MET A 308 9.95 9.65 23.63
CA MET A 308 9.78 9.94 25.05
C MET A 308 10.87 9.31 25.95
N GLN A 309 11.80 8.54 25.39
CA GLN A 309 12.84 7.79 26.12
C GLN A 309 12.29 6.72 27.08
N LYS A 310 11.08 6.21 26.81
CA LYS A 310 10.42 5.13 27.54
C LYS A 310 10.75 3.78 26.88
N ASP A 311 11.97 3.29 27.11
CA ASP A 311 12.52 2.13 26.39
C ASP A 311 11.73 0.84 26.59
N ASP A 312 11.24 0.57 27.79
CA ASP A 312 10.49 -0.63 28.12
C ASP A 312 9.09 -0.64 27.44
N ASP A 313 8.41 0.52 27.42
CA ASP A 313 7.14 0.70 26.75
C ASP A 313 7.30 0.58 25.23
N ALA A 314 8.41 1.10 24.69
CA ALA A 314 8.76 0.97 23.27
C ALA A 314 9.00 -0.49 22.88
N GLU A 315 9.77 -1.25 23.70
CA GLU A 315 10.01 -2.68 23.48
C GLU A 315 8.71 -3.47 23.48
N HIS A 316 7.83 -3.21 24.46
CA HIS A 316 6.53 -3.84 24.55
C HIS A 316 5.70 -3.57 23.30
N SER A 317 5.61 -2.32 22.89
CA SER A 317 4.79 -1.91 21.73
C SER A 317 5.29 -2.56 20.43
N PHE A 318 6.59 -2.58 20.15
CA PHE A 318 7.13 -3.25 18.97
C PHE A 318 6.92 -4.77 19.00
N ARG A 319 6.97 -5.40 20.18
CA ARG A 319 6.65 -6.82 20.30
C ARG A 319 5.18 -7.10 20.02
N GLU A 320 4.26 -6.23 20.45
CA GLU A 320 2.84 -6.34 20.12
C GLU A 320 2.63 -6.15 18.60
N ALA A 321 3.28 -5.17 17.96
CA ALA A 321 3.24 -5.03 16.51
C ALA A 321 3.66 -6.32 15.80
N LEU A 322 4.77 -6.95 16.23
CA LEU A 322 5.28 -8.19 15.65
C LEU A 322 4.45 -9.43 16.02
N ARG A 323 3.66 -9.40 17.08
CA ARG A 323 2.70 -10.46 17.42
C ARG A 323 1.58 -10.52 16.39
N TYR A 324 1.10 -9.37 15.92
CA TYR A 324 0.07 -9.27 14.89
C TYR A 324 0.63 -9.42 13.46
N ASN A 325 1.81 -8.83 13.22
CA ASN A 325 2.52 -8.99 11.94
C ASN A 325 4.00 -9.32 12.15
N PRO A 326 4.39 -10.62 12.20
CA PRO A 326 5.78 -11.03 12.36
C PRO A 326 6.73 -10.57 11.23
N ARG A 327 6.17 -10.11 10.11
CA ARG A 327 6.89 -9.67 8.92
C ARG A 327 6.86 -8.14 8.77
N GLN A 328 7.02 -7.40 9.85
CA GLN A 328 7.07 -5.92 9.86
C GLN A 328 8.50 -5.43 10.01
N PRO A 329 9.19 -5.04 8.92
CA PRO A 329 10.62 -4.73 8.93
C PRO A 329 10.95 -3.53 9.81
N ALA A 330 10.06 -2.54 9.87
CA ALA A 330 10.30 -1.32 10.65
C ALA A 330 10.35 -1.62 12.16
N SER A 331 9.40 -2.40 12.68
CA SER A 331 9.39 -2.84 14.08
C SER A 331 10.60 -3.71 14.42
N LEU A 332 11.02 -4.61 13.52
CA LEU A 332 12.23 -5.43 13.69
C LEU A 332 13.50 -4.58 13.74
N LEU A 333 13.64 -3.59 12.85
CA LEU A 333 14.78 -2.65 12.86
C LEU A 333 14.77 -1.78 14.12
N ALA A 334 13.60 -1.32 14.55
CA ALA A 334 13.46 -0.52 15.76
C ALA A 334 13.89 -1.29 17.01
N LEU A 335 13.43 -2.55 17.15
CA LEU A 335 13.90 -3.44 18.23
C LEU A 335 15.40 -3.71 18.16
N GLY A 336 15.92 -3.95 16.95
CA GLY A 336 17.36 -4.14 16.75
C GLY A 336 18.19 -2.97 17.26
N ARG A 337 17.76 -1.73 16.98
CA ARG A 337 18.40 -0.50 17.48
C ARG A 337 18.21 -0.33 18.98
N LEU A 338 17.03 -0.61 19.50
CA LEU A 338 16.74 -0.52 20.93
C LEU A 338 17.63 -1.49 21.72
N TYR A 339 17.72 -2.75 21.31
CA TYR A 339 18.58 -3.75 21.94
C TYR A 339 20.07 -3.40 21.79
N GLN A 340 20.50 -2.87 20.65
CA GLN A 340 21.86 -2.37 20.46
C GLN A 340 22.20 -1.27 21.49
N ARG A 341 21.29 -0.33 21.72
CA ARG A 341 21.43 0.75 22.70
C ARG A 341 21.53 0.22 24.13
N GLN A 342 20.72 -0.79 24.46
CA GLN A 342 20.71 -1.48 25.75
C GLN A 342 21.89 -2.45 25.96
N GLY A 343 22.75 -2.66 24.93
CA GLY A 343 23.85 -3.62 25.00
C GLY A 343 23.43 -5.09 24.83
N LYS A 344 22.15 -5.37 24.57
CA LYS A 344 21.60 -6.69 24.28
C LYS A 344 21.93 -7.10 22.83
N ASN A 345 23.25 -7.28 22.55
CA ASN A 345 23.73 -7.40 21.17
C ASN A 345 23.28 -8.69 20.46
N ARG A 346 23.02 -9.78 21.20
CA ARG A 346 22.51 -11.03 20.60
C ARG A 346 21.06 -10.89 20.16
N GLU A 347 20.22 -10.30 21.00
CA GLU A 347 18.82 -10.01 20.70
C GLU A 347 18.70 -9.00 19.57
N ALA A 348 19.58 -7.97 19.55
CA ALA A 348 19.68 -7.04 18.46
C ALA A 348 19.97 -7.74 17.12
N LEU A 349 20.97 -8.63 17.11
CA LEU A 349 21.30 -9.39 15.89
C LEU A 349 20.14 -10.26 15.41
N THR A 350 19.44 -10.92 16.33
CA THR A 350 18.27 -11.76 15.97
C THR A 350 17.18 -10.94 15.28
N ALA A 351 16.84 -9.77 15.82
CA ALA A 351 15.84 -8.89 15.22
C ALA A 351 16.29 -8.35 13.84
N LEU A 352 17.57 -7.99 13.72
CA LEU A 352 18.16 -7.46 12.49
C LEU A 352 18.30 -8.54 11.40
N ASP A 353 18.60 -9.79 11.76
CA ASP A 353 18.63 -10.92 10.83
C ASP A 353 17.24 -11.21 10.26
N ALA A 354 16.19 -11.02 11.06
CA ALA A 354 14.82 -11.13 10.59
C ALA A 354 14.45 -9.96 9.66
N ALA A 355 14.88 -8.74 9.98
CA ALA A 355 14.64 -7.56 9.15
C ALA A 355 15.36 -7.67 7.79
N GLU A 356 16.62 -8.12 7.78
CA GLU A 356 17.43 -8.29 6.57
C GLU A 356 16.78 -9.26 5.57
N LYS A 357 16.23 -10.38 6.06
CA LYS A 357 15.51 -11.34 5.21
C LYS A 357 14.28 -10.76 4.54
N LEU A 358 13.63 -9.76 5.15
CA LEU A 358 12.44 -9.12 4.61
C LEU A 358 12.78 -7.97 3.66
N VAL A 359 13.82 -7.22 3.97
CA VAL A 359 14.25 -6.02 3.23
C VAL A 359 15.76 -6.01 3.00
N PRO A 360 16.28 -6.93 2.15
CA PRO A 360 17.71 -7.11 1.93
C PRO A 360 18.40 -5.88 1.27
N GLU A 361 17.65 -4.95 0.73
CA GLU A 361 18.18 -3.70 0.16
C GLU A 361 18.07 -2.51 1.11
N ASN A 362 17.72 -2.72 2.38
CA ASN A 362 17.61 -1.63 3.35
C ASN A 362 18.99 -1.31 3.96
N GLN A 363 19.57 -0.19 3.55
CA GLN A 363 20.88 0.29 4.02
C GLN A 363 21.00 0.39 5.55
N ASN A 364 19.90 0.78 6.22
CA ASN A 364 19.90 0.97 7.68
C ASN A 364 19.97 -0.35 8.43
N VAL A 365 19.35 -1.40 7.92
CA VAL A 365 19.44 -2.75 8.49
C VAL A 365 20.88 -3.22 8.46
N HIS A 366 21.54 -3.16 7.28
CA HIS A 366 22.95 -3.54 7.14
C HIS A 366 23.88 -2.70 8.01
N PHE A 367 23.64 -1.39 8.10
CA PHE A 367 24.46 -0.50 8.95
C PHE A 367 24.39 -0.89 10.42
N VAL A 368 23.17 -1.03 10.98
CA VAL A 368 22.99 -1.36 12.40
C VAL A 368 23.49 -2.77 12.68
N ARG A 369 23.25 -3.73 11.79
CA ARG A 369 23.73 -5.11 11.88
C ARG A 369 25.25 -5.16 11.92
N GLY A 370 25.91 -4.40 11.04
CA GLY A 370 27.37 -4.28 11.05
C GLY A 370 27.91 -3.73 12.38
N GLN A 371 27.27 -2.71 12.95
CA GLN A 371 27.64 -2.17 14.26
C GLN A 371 27.47 -3.20 15.40
N VAL A 372 26.38 -3.96 15.37
CA VAL A 372 26.11 -5.03 16.37
C VAL A 372 27.15 -6.14 16.25
N LEU A 373 27.48 -6.56 15.04
CA LEU A 373 28.50 -7.58 14.78
C LEU A 373 29.89 -7.14 15.26
N LEU A 374 30.26 -5.86 15.12
CA LEU A 374 31.50 -5.31 15.70
C LEU A 374 31.52 -5.48 17.22
N ARG A 375 30.41 -5.16 17.91
CA ARG A 375 30.29 -5.32 19.34
C ARG A 375 30.37 -6.78 19.82
N LEU A 376 29.95 -7.70 18.96
CA LEU A 376 30.05 -9.16 19.18
C LEU A 376 31.42 -9.75 18.80
N GLY A 377 32.35 -8.94 18.28
CA GLY A 377 33.70 -9.36 17.88
C GLY A 377 33.73 -10.07 16.49
N ARG A 378 32.62 -10.12 15.76
CA ARG A 378 32.49 -10.77 14.44
C ARG A 378 32.91 -9.78 13.33
N ARG A 379 34.22 -9.46 13.31
CA ARG A 379 34.79 -8.36 12.50
C ARG A 379 34.61 -8.53 11.00
N GLU A 380 34.83 -9.73 10.46
CA GLU A 380 34.74 -9.99 9.02
C GLU A 380 33.29 -9.81 8.52
N GLU A 381 32.33 -10.36 9.25
CA GLU A 381 30.91 -10.22 8.94
C GLU A 381 30.46 -8.76 9.07
N ALA A 382 30.92 -8.07 10.08
CA ALA A 382 30.63 -6.64 10.26
C ALA A 382 31.14 -5.79 9.10
N GLN A 383 32.36 -6.07 8.60
CA GLN A 383 32.91 -5.35 7.44
C GLN A 383 32.09 -5.61 6.16
N ALA A 384 31.61 -6.85 5.94
CA ALA A 384 30.75 -7.19 4.83
C ALA A 384 29.43 -6.40 4.89
N GLU A 385 28.78 -6.36 6.05
CA GLU A 385 27.54 -5.62 6.27
C GLU A 385 27.70 -4.11 6.02
N LEU A 386 28.76 -3.51 6.58
CA LEU A 386 29.03 -2.09 6.39
C LEU A 386 29.38 -1.75 4.93
N ALA A 387 30.05 -2.65 4.22
CA ALA A 387 30.32 -2.50 2.80
C ALA A 387 29.02 -2.55 1.98
N THR A 388 28.11 -3.50 2.30
CA THR A 388 26.78 -3.59 1.67
C THR A 388 25.97 -2.31 1.91
N SER A 389 25.94 -1.81 3.16
CA SER A 389 25.26 -0.55 3.48
C SER A 389 25.79 0.62 2.65
N ARG A 390 27.13 0.78 2.52
CA ARG A 390 27.74 1.83 1.68
C ARG A 390 27.33 1.70 0.22
N LYS A 391 27.39 0.49 -0.34
CA LYS A 391 26.99 0.23 -1.73
C LYS A 391 25.54 0.64 -1.97
N LEU A 392 24.63 0.36 -1.05
CA LEU A 392 23.23 0.74 -1.15
C LEU A 392 23.04 2.26 -1.08
N VAL A 393 23.80 2.96 -0.21
CA VAL A 393 23.82 4.42 -0.17
C VAL A 393 24.28 5.01 -1.50
N ASP A 394 25.39 4.53 -2.05
CA ASP A 394 25.97 5.02 -3.30
C ASP A 394 25.00 4.80 -4.47
N ALA A 395 24.33 3.63 -4.53
CA ALA A 395 23.32 3.32 -5.53
C ALA A 395 22.08 4.24 -5.42
N SER A 396 21.65 4.56 -4.19
CA SER A 396 20.55 5.49 -3.95
C SER A 396 20.90 6.91 -4.41
N LEU A 397 22.10 7.39 -4.05
CA LEU A 397 22.60 8.70 -4.48
C LEU A 397 22.75 8.80 -6.00
N SER A 398 23.21 7.73 -6.66
CA SER A 398 23.32 7.69 -8.13
C SER A 398 21.94 7.80 -8.79
N LYS A 399 20.95 7.06 -8.30
CA LYS A 399 19.56 7.16 -8.78
C LYS A 399 18.97 8.57 -8.57
N GLN A 400 19.28 9.20 -7.44
CA GLN A 400 18.84 10.58 -7.19
C GLN A 400 19.50 11.57 -8.17
N ARG A 401 20.80 11.43 -8.42
CA ARG A 401 21.51 12.29 -9.40
C ARG A 401 20.98 12.10 -10.82
N GLU A 402 20.70 10.87 -11.24
CA GLU A 402 20.05 10.59 -12.53
C GLU A 402 18.66 11.26 -12.64
N LYS A 403 17.91 11.27 -11.53
CA LYS A 403 16.55 11.82 -11.51
C LYS A 403 16.52 13.37 -11.47
N TYR A 404 17.45 13.99 -10.74
CA TYR A 404 17.40 15.44 -10.45
C TYR A 404 18.59 16.23 -11.03
N GLY A 405 19.55 15.57 -11.72
CA GLY A 405 20.79 16.16 -12.18
C GLY A 405 21.75 16.50 -11.02
N ASP A 406 22.87 17.17 -11.34
CA ASP A 406 23.82 17.65 -10.33
C ASP A 406 23.38 18.95 -9.62
N ALA A 407 22.10 19.33 -9.72
CA ALA A 407 21.56 20.45 -8.96
C ALA A 407 21.66 20.16 -7.44
N PRO A 408 22.15 21.10 -6.65
CA PRO A 408 22.21 20.90 -5.20
C PRO A 408 20.78 20.63 -4.71
N ILE A 409 20.62 19.51 -3.97
CA ILE A 409 19.35 19.16 -3.33
C ILE A 409 18.93 20.38 -2.50
N PRO A 410 17.73 20.94 -2.71
CA PRO A 410 17.27 22.04 -1.88
C PRO A 410 17.30 21.59 -0.43
N ASN A 411 18.20 22.16 0.37
CA ASN A 411 18.21 21.90 1.80
C ASN A 411 16.98 22.60 2.39
N PRO A 412 15.95 21.90 2.86
CA PRO A 412 14.78 22.53 3.43
C PRO A 412 15.06 23.37 4.68
N GLU A 413 16.27 23.27 5.26
CA GLU A 413 16.69 24.01 6.45
C GLU A 413 17.29 25.39 6.17
N LEU A 414 17.49 25.80 4.90
CA LEU A 414 17.99 27.12 4.53
C LEU A 414 16.89 28.06 4.07
N LYS A 415 15.80 28.21 4.81
CA LYS A 415 15.00 29.43 4.75
C LYS A 415 15.82 30.55 5.39
N GLN A 416 16.36 31.45 4.55
CA GLN A 416 17.05 32.64 5.03
C GLN A 416 16.15 33.39 6.01
N PRO A 417 16.71 33.89 7.13
CA PRO A 417 15.95 34.76 8.02
C PRO A 417 15.53 36.02 7.25
N PRO A 418 14.37 36.63 7.58
CA PRO A 418 13.95 37.88 6.94
C PRO A 418 15.03 38.92 7.12
N GLN A 419 15.44 39.55 6.03
CA GLN A 419 16.36 40.69 6.07
C GLN A 419 15.67 41.87 6.76
N PRO A 420 16.44 42.71 7.50
CA PRO A 420 15.92 43.76 8.35
C PRO A 420 15.18 44.89 7.61
#